data_8cdbec8ba5c8437497c2f8cfa5e22e51
#
_entry.id   8cdbec8ba5c8437497c2f8cfa5e22e51
#
_cell.length_a   1.000
_cell.length_b   1.000
_cell.length_c   1.000
_cell.angle_alpha   90.00
_cell.angle_beta   90.00
_cell.angle_gamma   90.00
#
_symmetry.space_group_name_H-M   'P 1'
#
loop_
_entity.id
_entity.type
_entity.pdbx_description
1 polymer ?
#
loop_
_entity_poly.entity_id
_entity_poly.type
_entity_poly.pdbx_seq_one_letter_code
_entity_poly.pdbx_strand_id
1 'polypeptide(L)'
;MADQTEAPPPGQNPVDHDDQKADDDPSSTVLDLTSFQLHDLDSVELPPSLTELDLTANRLTILDPRIATLSNLKKLSLRQNLIEDAAVEPISCWDALSGLEELVLRDNKLGKIPDVSIFTKLLVFDVSFNEITSLHGLSKVTSTLKELYVSKNEVTKIEEIEHLHELLILELGSNRLRVMENLQNLTKLQELWLGRNRIKVVNLCGLKCIKKLSLQSNRLTSMAGFEECVALEELYLSHNGISKMEGLSTLVNLRVLDVSNNKLTSVEGIESLTMLEDLWLNDNSIESLEGFAEVLAGSREKLTTIYLEKNPCAKSPNYATTLRQIFPNIEQIDSHMFA
;
A
#
# COMPACT_ATOMS: atom_id res chain seq x y z
N MET A 1 -30.22 66.75 13.18
CA MET A 1 -29.46 66.50 14.39
C MET A 1 -30.06 65.22 14.98
N ALA A 2 -29.54 64.12 14.67
CA ALA A 2 -29.94 62.79 15.22
C ALA A 2 -28.65 62.09 15.61
N ASP A 3 -28.58 61.84 16.85
CA ASP A 3 -27.49 61.17 17.56
C ASP A 3 -27.56 59.65 17.25
N GLN A 4 -26.46 59.09 16.73
CA GLN A 4 -26.31 57.65 16.49
C GLN A 4 -25.38 57.10 17.57
N THR A 5 -25.95 56.46 18.54
CA THR A 5 -25.21 55.64 19.52
C THR A 5 -24.90 54.27 18.91
N GLU A 6 -23.64 54.00 18.62
CA GLU A 6 -23.12 52.69 18.28
C GLU A 6 -23.15 51.76 19.50
N ALA A 7 -23.63 50.54 19.29
CA ALA A 7 -23.56 49.46 20.25
C ALA A 7 -22.16 48.80 20.24
N PRO A 8 -21.64 48.32 21.40
CA PRO A 8 -20.33 47.66 21.46
C PRO A 8 -20.42 46.23 20.91
N PRO A 9 -19.29 45.70 20.37
CA PRO A 9 -19.23 44.32 19.83
C PRO A 9 -19.33 43.26 20.94
N PRO A 10 -19.86 42.06 20.63
CA PRO A 10 -20.01 40.97 21.61
C PRO A 10 -18.65 40.41 22.02
N GLY A 11 -18.57 40.09 23.30
CA GLY A 11 -17.37 39.65 23.99
C GLY A 11 -16.79 38.32 23.42
N GLN A 12 -15.48 38.32 23.37
CA GLN A 12 -14.71 37.11 23.17
C GLN A 12 -14.86 36.22 24.39
N ASN A 13 -15.39 35.02 24.19
CA ASN A 13 -15.29 33.94 25.17
C ASN A 13 -13.83 33.47 25.26
N PRO A 14 -13.30 33.21 26.46
CA PRO A 14 -12.00 32.61 26.62
C PRO A 14 -12.02 31.20 26.00
N VAL A 15 -11.07 30.94 25.11
CA VAL A 15 -10.80 29.61 24.60
C VAL A 15 -10.16 28.83 25.77
N ASP A 16 -10.93 27.93 26.36
CA ASP A 16 -10.39 26.93 27.27
C ASP A 16 -9.39 26.09 26.46
N HIS A 17 -8.12 26.24 26.77
CA HIS A 17 -7.12 25.25 26.46
C HIS A 17 -7.41 24.02 27.33
N ASP A 18 -8.15 23.08 26.80
CA ASP A 18 -8.17 21.72 27.32
C ASP A 18 -6.75 21.17 27.17
N ASP A 19 -5.99 21.24 28.27
CA ASP A 19 -4.82 20.40 28.49
C ASP A 19 -5.31 18.95 28.47
N GLN A 20 -5.17 18.28 27.33
CA GLN A 20 -5.27 16.82 27.24
C GLN A 20 -4.14 16.23 28.09
N LYS A 21 -4.38 16.10 29.39
CA LYS A 21 -3.64 15.19 30.24
C LYS A 21 -3.93 13.80 29.70
N ALA A 22 -2.87 13.11 29.24
CA ALA A 22 -2.93 11.68 29.08
C ALA A 22 -3.53 11.08 30.37
N ASP A 23 -4.56 10.26 30.22
CA ASP A 23 -5.10 9.48 31.34
C ASP A 23 -3.97 8.54 31.80
N ASP A 24 -3.25 8.94 32.87
CA ASP A 24 -2.27 8.12 33.57
C ASP A 24 -3.00 7.01 34.34
N ASP A 25 -3.49 6.00 33.62
CA ASP A 25 -3.83 4.71 34.22
C ASP A 25 -2.53 3.93 34.41
N PRO A 26 -2.03 3.77 35.66
CA PRO A 26 -0.80 3.04 35.95
C PRO A 26 -0.88 1.54 35.57
N SER A 27 -2.05 1.05 35.14
CA SER A 27 -2.23 -0.30 34.59
C SER A 27 -2.15 -0.36 33.06
N SER A 28 -2.08 0.77 32.37
CA SER A 28 -2.00 0.79 30.91
C SER A 28 -0.70 0.16 30.43
N THR A 29 -0.81 -0.80 29.53
CA THR A 29 0.32 -1.43 28.83
C THR A 29 0.63 -0.77 27.48
N VAL A 30 -0.13 0.27 27.11
CA VAL A 30 0.00 1.05 25.88
C VAL A 30 0.36 2.48 26.23
N LEU A 31 1.44 2.99 25.63
CA LEU A 31 1.84 4.39 25.73
C LEU A 31 1.84 5.01 24.33
N ASP A 32 0.90 5.90 24.12
CA ASP A 32 0.78 6.68 22.87
C ASP A 32 1.28 8.12 23.12
N LEU A 33 2.39 8.45 22.47
CA LEU A 33 3.02 9.78 22.49
C LEU A 33 3.04 10.41 21.09
N THR A 34 2.05 10.10 20.27
CA THR A 34 1.93 10.63 18.91
C THR A 34 1.83 12.16 18.90
N SER A 35 2.68 12.82 18.12
CA SER A 35 2.66 14.28 17.91
C SER A 35 2.98 15.16 19.12
N PHE A 36 3.65 14.63 20.13
CA PHE A 36 4.08 15.38 21.33
C PHE A 36 5.28 16.32 21.07
N GLN A 37 5.81 16.33 19.84
CA GLN A 37 6.98 17.11 19.43
C GLN A 37 8.25 16.82 20.25
N LEU A 38 8.38 15.60 20.73
CA LEU A 38 9.51 15.16 21.56
C LEU A 38 10.81 15.15 20.76
N HIS A 39 11.86 15.68 21.34
CA HIS A 39 13.24 15.60 20.84
C HIS A 39 14.01 14.43 21.49
N ASP A 40 13.63 14.05 22.70
CA ASP A 40 14.12 12.96 23.52
C ASP A 40 12.99 12.42 24.40
N LEU A 41 13.27 11.41 25.20
CA LEU A 41 12.33 10.83 26.15
C LEU A 41 12.70 11.12 27.64
N ASP A 42 13.58 12.07 27.91
CA ASP A 42 14.13 12.31 29.27
C ASP A 42 13.04 12.58 30.29
N SER A 43 11.96 13.28 29.89
CA SER A 43 10.82 13.60 30.74
C SER A 43 9.71 12.54 30.71
N VAL A 44 9.86 11.48 29.92
CA VAL A 44 8.84 10.44 29.73
C VAL A 44 9.15 9.26 30.67
N GLU A 45 8.14 8.81 31.38
CA GLU A 45 8.20 7.56 32.14
C GLU A 45 7.91 6.38 31.21
N LEU A 46 8.77 5.35 31.25
CA LEU A 46 8.63 4.12 30.45
C LEU A 46 8.42 2.92 31.37
N PRO A 47 7.17 2.59 31.74
CA PRO A 47 6.88 1.47 32.61
C PRO A 47 7.32 0.13 31.99
N PRO A 48 7.94 -0.79 32.75
CA PRO A 48 8.38 -2.08 32.21
C PRO A 48 7.22 -3.01 31.79
N SER A 49 5.98 -2.66 32.15
CA SER A 49 4.77 -3.35 31.72
C SER A 49 4.33 -3.05 30.29
N LEU A 50 4.94 -2.08 29.61
CA LEU A 50 4.55 -1.68 28.25
C LEU A 50 4.60 -2.84 27.27
N THR A 51 3.52 -3.00 26.54
CA THR A 51 3.39 -3.91 25.39
C THR A 51 3.39 -3.17 24.07
N GLU A 52 2.97 -1.89 24.06
CA GLU A 52 2.95 -1.04 22.89
C GLU A 52 3.52 0.35 23.23
N LEU A 53 4.42 0.86 22.38
CA LEU A 53 5.00 2.20 22.47
C LEU A 53 4.89 2.87 21.12
N ASP A 54 4.06 3.92 21.05
CA ASP A 54 3.90 4.73 19.84
C ASP A 54 4.55 6.11 20.04
N LEU A 55 5.63 6.36 19.27
CA LEU A 55 6.39 7.59 19.22
C LEU A 55 6.21 8.32 17.88
N THR A 56 5.12 8.05 17.16
CA THR A 56 4.83 8.61 15.84
C THR A 56 4.80 10.15 15.86
N ALA A 57 5.29 10.74 14.78
CA ALA A 57 5.23 12.20 14.53
C ALA A 57 5.91 13.04 15.62
N ASN A 58 7.12 12.64 16.00
CA ASN A 58 7.99 13.38 16.91
C ASN A 58 9.24 13.91 16.18
N ARG A 59 10.27 14.33 16.91
CA ARG A 59 11.52 14.90 16.39
C ARG A 59 12.74 14.12 16.91
N LEU A 60 12.56 12.83 17.16
CA LEU A 60 13.61 11.98 17.69
C LEU A 60 14.72 11.78 16.65
N THR A 61 15.96 11.97 17.09
CA THR A 61 17.17 11.72 16.27
C THR A 61 18.00 10.56 16.80
N ILE A 62 17.73 10.13 18.03
CA ILE A 62 18.37 8.99 18.70
C ILE A 62 17.30 8.14 19.37
N LEU A 63 17.64 6.89 19.66
CA LEU A 63 16.76 5.99 20.41
C LEU A 63 17.16 6.01 21.88
N ASP A 64 16.17 6.18 22.77
CA ASP A 64 16.39 6.13 24.20
C ASP A 64 16.79 4.70 24.62
N PRO A 65 17.95 4.50 25.29
CA PRO A 65 18.41 3.17 25.67
C PRO A 65 17.47 2.44 26.67
N ARG A 66 16.59 3.16 27.37
CA ARG A 66 15.59 2.55 28.26
C ARG A 66 14.57 1.71 27.48
N ILE A 67 14.32 2.00 26.20
CA ILE A 67 13.47 1.17 25.35
C ILE A 67 14.00 -0.27 25.30
N ALA A 68 15.34 -0.44 25.26
CA ALA A 68 15.97 -1.75 25.22
C ALA A 68 15.64 -2.65 26.43
N THR A 69 15.10 -2.10 27.52
CA THR A 69 14.76 -2.84 28.74
C THR A 69 13.29 -3.28 28.83
N LEU A 70 12.46 -2.85 27.85
CA LEU A 70 11.01 -3.11 27.85
C LEU A 70 10.69 -4.54 27.34
N SER A 71 10.99 -5.54 28.15
CA SER A 71 10.93 -6.95 27.75
C SER A 71 9.52 -7.47 27.36
N ASN A 72 8.46 -6.73 27.71
CA ASN A 72 7.09 -7.06 27.36
C ASN A 72 6.66 -6.41 26.04
N LEU A 73 7.49 -5.55 25.43
CA LEU A 73 7.14 -4.77 24.25
C LEU A 73 6.88 -5.69 23.04
N LYS A 74 5.72 -5.52 22.41
CA LYS A 74 5.27 -6.22 21.22
C LYS A 74 5.26 -5.32 19.99
N LYS A 75 4.93 -4.03 20.19
CA LYS A 75 4.86 -3.06 19.13
C LYS A 75 5.66 -1.81 19.46
N LEU A 76 6.49 -1.40 18.52
CA LEU A 76 7.26 -0.17 18.58
C LEU A 76 7.06 0.62 17.28
N SER A 77 6.44 1.80 17.39
CA SER A 77 6.32 2.73 16.29
C SER A 77 7.22 3.95 16.53
N LEU A 78 8.13 4.16 15.58
CA LEU A 78 9.02 5.32 15.48
C LEU A 78 8.73 6.11 14.17
N ARG A 79 7.52 5.94 13.64
CA ARG A 79 7.10 6.55 12.39
C ARG A 79 7.24 8.07 12.46
N GLN A 80 7.65 8.67 11.33
CA GLN A 80 7.69 10.12 11.14
C GLN A 80 8.52 10.82 12.23
N ASN A 81 9.81 10.46 12.26
CA ASN A 81 10.84 11.06 13.11
C ASN A 81 12.04 11.50 12.25
N LEU A 82 13.18 11.73 12.86
CA LEU A 82 14.41 12.19 12.20
C LEU A 82 15.55 11.17 12.37
N ILE A 83 15.22 9.89 12.42
CA ILE A 83 16.11 8.79 12.76
C ILE A 83 16.97 8.43 11.55
N GLU A 84 18.28 8.43 11.72
CA GLU A 84 19.29 8.03 10.75
C GLU A 84 19.89 6.66 11.08
N ASP A 85 20.67 6.10 10.16
CA ASP A 85 21.27 4.77 10.31
C ASP A 85 22.02 4.55 11.62
N ALA A 86 22.82 5.53 12.06
CA ALA A 86 23.59 5.44 13.30
C ALA A 86 22.70 5.32 14.55
N ALA A 87 21.50 5.91 14.51
CA ALA A 87 20.57 5.86 15.64
C ALA A 87 19.92 4.49 15.83
N VAL A 88 19.79 3.68 14.76
CA VAL A 88 19.19 2.34 14.81
C VAL A 88 20.20 1.22 14.99
N GLU A 89 21.51 1.49 14.88
CA GLU A 89 22.55 0.47 15.09
C GLU A 89 22.46 -0.25 16.46
N PRO A 90 22.13 0.43 17.58
CA PRO A 90 21.99 -0.23 18.88
C PRO A 90 20.89 -1.29 18.96
N ILE A 91 19.89 -1.22 18.07
CA ILE A 91 18.76 -2.16 18.05
C ILE A 91 19.22 -3.62 17.96
N SER A 92 20.30 -3.89 17.24
CA SER A 92 20.87 -5.23 17.09
C SER A 92 21.34 -5.88 18.41
N CYS A 93 21.44 -5.09 19.49
CA CYS A 93 21.85 -5.54 20.83
C CYS A 93 20.70 -5.48 21.85
N TRP A 94 19.45 -5.28 21.42
CA TRP A 94 18.30 -5.16 22.32
C TRP A 94 17.68 -6.53 22.66
N ASP A 95 18.48 -7.39 23.30
CA ASP A 95 18.13 -8.79 23.59
C ASP A 95 16.80 -8.96 24.32
N ALA A 96 16.46 -8.03 25.24
CA ALA A 96 15.21 -8.10 25.97
C ALA A 96 13.96 -7.93 25.07
N LEU A 97 14.13 -7.31 23.89
CA LEU A 97 13.05 -7.11 22.92
C LEU A 97 12.95 -8.24 21.88
N SER A 98 13.59 -9.39 22.09
CA SER A 98 13.50 -10.53 21.16
C SER A 98 12.06 -11.00 20.86
N GLY A 99 11.12 -10.64 21.74
CA GLY A 99 9.69 -10.89 21.59
C GLY A 99 8.91 -9.83 20.79
N LEU A 100 9.57 -8.80 20.22
CA LEU A 100 8.91 -7.76 19.43
C LEU A 100 8.26 -8.37 18.19
N GLU A 101 7.01 -7.97 17.91
CA GLU A 101 6.19 -8.49 16.81
C GLU A 101 5.99 -7.46 15.70
N GLU A 102 6.02 -6.17 16.02
CA GLU A 102 5.86 -5.08 15.07
C GLU A 102 6.88 -3.98 15.29
N LEU A 103 7.62 -3.63 14.22
CA LEU A 103 8.57 -2.51 14.20
C LEU A 103 8.27 -1.59 13.03
N VAL A 104 7.92 -0.34 13.34
CA VAL A 104 7.61 0.68 12.33
C VAL A 104 8.66 1.80 12.41
N LEU A 105 9.47 1.89 11.36
CA LEU A 105 10.50 2.93 11.13
C LEU A 105 10.16 3.81 9.92
N ARG A 106 8.90 3.79 9.50
CA ARG A 106 8.39 4.54 8.34
C ARG A 106 8.62 6.05 8.50
N ASP A 107 8.93 6.71 7.39
CA ASP A 107 9.09 8.16 7.31
C ASP A 107 10.18 8.68 8.27
N ASN A 108 11.41 8.20 8.01
CA ASN A 108 12.64 8.58 8.69
C ASN A 108 13.74 8.86 7.64
N LYS A 109 15.01 8.77 8.00
CA LYS A 109 16.17 9.07 7.15
C LYS A 109 17.13 7.89 7.03
N LEU A 110 16.59 6.66 7.00
CA LEU A 110 17.42 5.45 6.90
C LEU A 110 17.92 5.27 5.47
N GLY A 111 19.22 5.08 5.30
CA GLY A 111 19.88 4.76 4.03
C GLY A 111 20.05 3.27 3.78
N LYS A 112 19.91 2.43 4.80
CA LYS A 112 20.05 0.97 4.75
C LYS A 112 19.02 0.26 5.62
N ILE A 113 18.80 -1.02 5.36
CA ILE A 113 17.99 -1.89 6.24
C ILE A 113 18.73 -2.02 7.58
N PRO A 114 18.11 -1.70 8.72
CA PRO A 114 18.70 -1.91 10.04
C PRO A 114 18.81 -3.41 10.36
N ASP A 115 19.80 -3.77 11.18
CA ASP A 115 19.95 -5.15 11.67
C ASP A 115 18.91 -5.43 12.76
N VAL A 116 17.84 -6.14 12.37
CA VAL A 116 16.73 -6.53 13.25
C VAL A 116 16.73 -8.04 13.56
N SER A 117 17.87 -8.71 13.36
CA SER A 117 18.03 -10.16 13.55
C SER A 117 17.69 -10.64 14.97
N ILE A 118 17.79 -9.75 15.95
CA ILE A 118 17.45 -10.02 17.36
C ILE A 118 15.94 -10.25 17.57
N PHE A 119 15.07 -9.66 16.74
CA PHE A 119 13.61 -9.75 16.87
C PHE A 119 13.09 -11.03 16.23
N THR A 120 13.30 -12.17 16.88
CA THR A 120 12.99 -13.50 16.36
C THR A 120 11.50 -13.79 16.18
N LYS A 121 10.63 -12.92 16.70
CA LYS A 121 9.15 -13.02 16.57
C LYS A 121 8.53 -11.92 15.70
N LEU A 122 9.35 -11.18 14.97
CA LEU A 122 8.86 -10.08 14.14
C LEU A 122 7.88 -10.58 13.08
N LEU A 123 6.71 -9.99 13.02
CA LEU A 123 5.63 -10.28 12.09
C LEU A 123 5.44 -9.15 11.07
N VAL A 124 5.63 -7.89 11.51
CA VAL A 124 5.45 -6.69 10.71
C VAL A 124 6.70 -5.83 10.76
N PHE A 125 7.25 -5.49 9.60
CA PHE A 125 8.41 -4.62 9.48
C PHE A 125 8.15 -3.55 8.41
N ASP A 126 8.09 -2.28 8.84
CA ASP A 126 7.86 -1.14 7.96
C ASP A 126 9.03 -0.16 8.00
N VAL A 127 9.74 -0.06 6.88
CA VAL A 127 10.80 0.92 6.60
C VAL A 127 10.46 1.81 5.41
N SER A 128 9.18 1.94 5.08
CA SER A 128 8.72 2.78 3.97
C SER A 128 9.06 4.26 4.19
N PHE A 129 9.11 5.05 3.11
CA PHE A 129 9.41 6.48 3.16
C PHE A 129 10.75 6.78 3.86
N ASN A 130 11.80 6.14 3.38
CA ASN A 130 13.18 6.36 3.78
C ASN A 130 14.05 6.59 2.53
N GLU A 131 15.38 6.49 2.67
CA GLU A 131 16.36 6.69 1.59
C GLU A 131 17.10 5.38 1.26
N ILE A 132 16.50 4.22 1.56
CA ILE A 132 17.10 2.89 1.43
C ILE A 132 17.35 2.58 -0.05
N THR A 133 18.58 2.22 -0.39
CA THR A 133 18.99 1.96 -1.78
C THR A 133 19.06 0.47 -2.14
N SER A 134 19.16 -0.42 -1.14
CA SER A 134 19.30 -1.88 -1.30
C SER A 134 18.53 -2.59 -0.19
N LEU A 135 18.02 -3.79 -0.50
CA LEU A 135 17.43 -4.70 0.49
C LEU A 135 18.46 -5.53 1.25
N HIS A 136 19.77 -5.26 1.04
CA HIS A 136 20.83 -5.92 1.78
C HIS A 136 20.62 -5.79 3.30
N GLY A 137 20.69 -6.92 4.00
CA GLY A 137 20.38 -7.05 5.43
C GLY A 137 19.06 -7.76 5.72
N LEU A 138 18.14 -7.88 4.72
CA LEU A 138 16.89 -8.62 4.91
C LEU A 138 17.13 -10.12 5.14
N SER A 139 18.22 -10.70 4.65
CA SER A 139 18.57 -12.11 4.90
C SER A 139 18.70 -12.45 6.39
N LYS A 140 18.88 -11.46 7.25
CA LYS A 140 18.95 -11.61 8.71
C LYS A 140 17.59 -11.49 9.41
N VAL A 141 16.56 -11.02 8.72
CA VAL A 141 15.20 -10.89 9.26
C VAL A 141 14.60 -12.28 9.46
N THR A 142 13.85 -12.46 10.54
CA THR A 142 13.23 -13.75 10.85
C THR A 142 12.28 -14.22 9.74
N SER A 143 12.28 -15.54 9.47
CA SER A 143 11.37 -16.16 8.50
C SER A 143 9.90 -16.17 8.91
N THR A 144 9.58 -15.75 10.14
CA THR A 144 8.21 -15.61 10.63
C THR A 144 7.51 -14.36 10.11
N LEU A 145 8.24 -13.45 9.45
CA LEU A 145 7.72 -12.19 8.94
C LEU A 145 6.53 -12.41 8.00
N LYS A 146 5.44 -11.67 8.22
CA LYS A 146 4.20 -11.73 7.44
C LYS A 146 3.99 -10.51 6.57
N GLU A 147 4.47 -9.36 7.00
CA GLU A 147 4.27 -8.10 6.30
C GLU A 147 5.58 -7.32 6.21
N LEU A 148 5.98 -6.97 4.99
CA LEU A 148 7.18 -6.19 4.72
C LEU A 148 6.83 -4.98 3.86
N TYR A 149 7.07 -3.79 4.40
CA TYR A 149 6.80 -2.51 3.75
C TYR A 149 8.11 -1.75 3.52
N VAL A 150 8.45 -1.51 2.25
CA VAL A 150 9.67 -0.79 1.81
C VAL A 150 9.32 0.24 0.72
N SER A 151 8.07 0.66 0.64
CA SER A 151 7.64 1.63 -0.36
C SER A 151 8.28 3.02 -0.18
N LYS A 152 8.33 3.81 -1.25
CA LYS A 152 8.92 5.14 -1.20
C LYS A 152 10.37 5.14 -0.66
N ASN A 153 11.19 4.33 -1.30
CA ASN A 153 12.63 4.26 -1.11
C ASN A 153 13.37 4.37 -2.46
N GLU A 154 14.62 4.00 -2.52
CA GLU A 154 15.44 4.05 -3.73
C GLU A 154 15.92 2.67 -4.21
N VAL A 155 15.25 1.61 -3.76
CA VAL A 155 15.63 0.21 -4.02
C VAL A 155 15.63 -0.08 -5.52
N THR A 156 16.70 -0.70 -5.99
CA THR A 156 16.91 -1.02 -7.42
C THR A 156 16.74 -2.50 -7.76
N LYS A 157 16.81 -3.38 -6.75
CA LYS A 157 16.78 -4.84 -6.91
C LYS A 157 16.00 -5.50 -5.79
N ILE A 158 15.24 -6.56 -6.11
CA ILE A 158 14.62 -7.45 -5.12
C ILE A 158 15.65 -8.52 -4.78
N GLU A 159 16.11 -8.55 -3.54
CA GLU A 159 17.14 -9.46 -3.05
C GLU A 159 16.97 -9.77 -1.57
N GLU A 160 17.57 -10.88 -1.11
CA GLU A 160 17.61 -11.31 0.29
C GLU A 160 16.24 -11.52 0.95
N ILE A 161 15.20 -11.88 0.17
CA ILE A 161 13.85 -12.17 0.66
C ILE A 161 13.45 -13.63 0.48
N GLU A 162 14.28 -14.48 -0.09
CA GLU A 162 13.96 -15.84 -0.53
C GLU A 162 13.59 -16.77 0.63
N HIS A 163 13.99 -16.44 1.86
CA HIS A 163 13.70 -17.22 3.08
C HIS A 163 12.39 -16.79 3.77
N LEU A 164 11.73 -15.73 3.31
CA LEU A 164 10.52 -15.18 3.92
C LEU A 164 9.26 -15.94 3.48
N HIS A 165 9.23 -17.26 3.73
CA HIS A 165 8.17 -18.15 3.25
C HIS A 165 6.79 -17.90 3.85
N GLU A 166 6.73 -17.20 5.00
CA GLU A 166 5.47 -16.85 5.69
C GLU A 166 4.90 -15.50 5.25
N LEU A 167 5.59 -14.80 4.31
CA LEU A 167 5.20 -13.47 3.89
C LEU A 167 3.84 -13.48 3.18
N LEU A 168 2.92 -12.62 3.63
CA LEU A 168 1.58 -12.43 3.09
C LEU A 168 1.46 -11.14 2.28
N ILE A 169 2.16 -10.07 2.72
CA ILE A 169 2.14 -8.76 2.10
C ILE A 169 3.57 -8.30 1.82
N LEU A 170 3.85 -7.91 0.58
CA LEU A 170 5.10 -7.27 0.18
C LEU A 170 4.80 -5.96 -0.55
N GLU A 171 5.22 -4.84 0.02
CA GLU A 171 5.07 -3.52 -0.56
C GLU A 171 6.44 -2.89 -0.91
N LEU A 172 6.69 -2.75 -2.21
CA LEU A 172 7.89 -2.16 -2.80
C LEU A 172 7.54 -1.03 -3.79
N GLY A 173 6.37 -0.45 -3.66
CA GLY A 173 5.91 0.64 -4.52
C GLY A 173 6.77 1.90 -4.42
N SER A 174 6.80 2.70 -5.47
CA SER A 174 7.58 3.95 -5.53
C SER A 174 9.07 3.74 -5.21
N ASN A 175 9.67 2.77 -5.88
CA ASN A 175 11.10 2.47 -5.86
C ASN A 175 11.71 2.61 -7.28
N ARG A 176 12.89 2.04 -7.50
CA ARG A 176 13.60 2.10 -8.79
C ARG A 176 13.77 0.71 -9.43
N LEU A 177 12.91 -0.25 -9.08
CA LEU A 177 12.95 -1.63 -9.56
C LEU A 177 12.76 -1.70 -11.07
N ARG A 178 13.53 -2.56 -11.75
CA ARG A 178 13.46 -2.79 -13.20
C ARG A 178 13.01 -4.21 -13.55
N VAL A 179 13.20 -5.14 -12.63
CA VAL A 179 12.96 -6.57 -12.82
C VAL A 179 12.17 -7.09 -11.62
N MET A 180 11.24 -8.00 -11.87
CA MET A 180 10.61 -8.83 -10.86
C MET A 180 11.43 -10.12 -10.74
N GLU A 181 12.12 -10.29 -9.62
CA GLU A 181 13.04 -11.40 -9.37
C GLU A 181 12.96 -11.85 -7.92
N ASN A 182 13.44 -13.08 -7.63
CA ASN A 182 13.54 -13.65 -6.28
C ASN A 182 12.22 -13.76 -5.52
N LEU A 183 11.08 -13.80 -6.22
CA LEU A 183 9.73 -13.91 -5.64
C LEU A 183 9.24 -15.36 -5.52
N GLN A 184 9.89 -16.32 -6.18
CA GLN A 184 9.40 -17.69 -6.37
C GLN A 184 9.18 -18.47 -5.06
N ASN A 185 9.85 -18.10 -3.99
CA ASN A 185 9.73 -18.76 -2.68
C ASN A 185 8.66 -18.17 -1.78
N LEU A 186 8.06 -17.03 -2.16
CA LEU A 186 7.01 -16.35 -1.40
C LEU A 186 5.64 -17.01 -1.65
N THR A 187 5.54 -18.31 -1.45
CA THR A 187 4.40 -19.12 -1.89
C THR A 187 3.09 -18.84 -1.17
N LYS A 188 3.14 -18.14 -0.02
CA LYS A 188 1.95 -17.70 0.73
C LYS A 188 1.56 -16.26 0.44
N LEU A 189 2.31 -15.55 -0.42
CA LEU A 189 2.07 -14.14 -0.69
C LEU A 189 0.67 -13.91 -1.27
N GLN A 190 -0.08 -13.01 -0.65
CA GLN A 190 -1.44 -12.64 -1.05
C GLN A 190 -1.51 -11.27 -1.68
N GLU A 191 -0.67 -10.33 -1.25
CA GLU A 191 -0.65 -8.97 -1.77
C GLU A 191 0.77 -8.57 -2.19
N LEU A 192 0.90 -8.09 -3.43
CA LEU A 192 2.17 -7.59 -3.98
C LEU A 192 1.96 -6.21 -4.60
N TRP A 193 2.60 -5.21 -4.01
CA TRP A 193 2.47 -3.81 -4.40
C TRP A 193 3.78 -3.30 -4.99
N LEU A 194 3.85 -3.20 -6.33
CA LEU A 194 5.02 -2.78 -7.10
C LEU A 194 4.76 -1.52 -7.94
N GLY A 195 3.70 -0.80 -7.66
CA GLY A 195 3.36 0.43 -8.38
C GLY A 195 4.46 1.48 -8.35
N ARG A 196 4.53 2.34 -9.37
CA ARG A 196 5.52 3.43 -9.49
C ARG A 196 6.98 2.94 -9.42
N ASN A 197 7.27 1.97 -10.27
CA ASN A 197 8.63 1.45 -10.50
C ASN A 197 9.02 1.59 -11.99
N ARG A 198 9.97 0.80 -12.47
CA ARG A 198 10.48 0.84 -13.86
C ARG A 198 10.41 -0.54 -14.52
N ILE A 199 9.49 -1.39 -14.05
CA ILE A 199 9.35 -2.79 -14.47
C ILE A 199 8.81 -2.83 -15.90
N LYS A 200 9.40 -3.69 -16.74
CA LYS A 200 9.03 -3.85 -18.15
C LYS A 200 8.35 -5.18 -18.44
N VAL A 201 8.61 -6.19 -17.65
CA VAL A 201 8.13 -7.56 -17.87
C VAL A 201 7.62 -8.13 -16.54
N VAL A 202 6.46 -8.76 -16.59
CA VAL A 202 5.89 -9.46 -15.44
C VAL A 202 6.57 -10.82 -15.28
N ASN A 203 6.95 -11.15 -14.04
CA ASN A 203 7.46 -12.47 -13.66
C ASN A 203 6.92 -12.82 -12.26
N LEU A 204 5.88 -13.63 -12.25
CA LEU A 204 5.16 -14.05 -11.03
C LEU A 204 5.24 -15.57 -10.84
N CYS A 205 6.28 -16.21 -11.33
CA CYS A 205 6.45 -17.65 -11.24
C CYS A 205 6.27 -18.17 -9.80
N GLY A 206 5.34 -19.09 -9.60
CA GLY A 206 5.09 -19.72 -8.31
C GLY A 206 4.16 -18.99 -7.35
N LEU A 207 3.72 -17.75 -7.64
CA LEU A 207 2.86 -16.97 -6.76
C LEU A 207 1.36 -17.30 -6.95
N LYS A 208 0.97 -18.54 -6.65
CA LYS A 208 -0.40 -19.04 -6.86
C LYS A 208 -1.43 -18.53 -5.88
N CYS A 209 -0.99 -17.98 -4.73
CA CYS A 209 -1.88 -17.49 -3.66
C CYS A 209 -2.15 -15.99 -3.75
N ILE A 210 -1.56 -15.29 -4.76
CA ILE A 210 -1.69 -13.85 -4.87
C ILE A 210 -3.13 -13.47 -5.22
N LYS A 211 -3.69 -12.53 -4.43
CA LYS A 211 -5.05 -12.01 -4.56
C LYS A 211 -5.08 -10.59 -5.08
N LYS A 212 -4.10 -9.78 -4.67
CA LYS A 212 -3.99 -8.38 -5.07
C LYS A 212 -2.62 -8.09 -5.65
N LEU A 213 -2.60 -7.51 -6.84
CA LEU A 213 -1.37 -7.14 -7.52
C LEU A 213 -1.48 -5.74 -8.09
N SER A 214 -0.56 -4.86 -7.69
CA SER A 214 -0.41 -3.52 -8.27
C SER A 214 0.91 -3.39 -9.00
N LEU A 215 0.83 -3.10 -10.30
CA LEU A 215 1.92 -2.76 -11.19
C LEU A 215 1.68 -1.42 -11.90
N GLN A 216 0.80 -0.59 -11.35
CA GLN A 216 0.48 0.73 -11.90
C GLN A 216 1.72 1.63 -12.02
N SER A 217 1.74 2.52 -13.00
CA SER A 217 2.86 3.45 -13.22
C SER A 217 4.21 2.73 -13.36
N ASN A 218 4.26 1.73 -14.23
CA ASN A 218 5.46 1.01 -14.63
C ASN A 218 5.75 1.21 -16.14
N ARG A 219 6.48 0.31 -16.76
CA ARG A 219 6.87 0.37 -18.19
C ARG A 219 6.42 -0.88 -18.95
N LEU A 220 5.33 -1.51 -18.50
CA LEU A 220 4.77 -2.70 -19.14
C LEU A 220 4.22 -2.34 -20.53
N THR A 221 4.42 -3.20 -21.50
CA THR A 221 3.85 -3.09 -22.85
C THR A 221 3.00 -4.29 -23.24
N SER A 222 3.00 -5.34 -22.41
CA SER A 222 2.25 -6.59 -22.57
C SER A 222 1.65 -7.00 -21.22
N MET A 223 0.61 -7.81 -21.26
CA MET A 223 -0.03 -8.41 -20.11
C MET A 223 0.31 -9.91 -19.95
N ALA A 224 1.38 -10.39 -20.56
CA ALA A 224 1.86 -11.76 -20.35
C ALA A 224 2.51 -11.93 -18.96
N GLY A 225 2.41 -13.13 -18.37
CA GLY A 225 3.07 -13.49 -17.11
C GLY A 225 2.15 -13.56 -15.89
N PHE A 226 0.83 -13.49 -16.09
CA PHE A 226 -0.16 -13.63 -15.01
C PHE A 226 -0.77 -15.04 -14.95
N GLU A 227 -0.46 -15.92 -15.87
CA GLU A 227 -1.19 -17.18 -16.16
C GLU A 227 -1.25 -18.14 -14.96
N GLU A 228 -0.29 -18.09 -14.05
CA GLU A 228 -0.26 -18.93 -12.83
C GLU A 228 -0.99 -18.32 -11.64
N CYS A 229 -1.37 -17.05 -11.71
CA CYS A 229 -1.98 -16.30 -10.59
C CYS A 229 -3.51 -16.54 -10.49
N VAL A 230 -3.91 -17.80 -10.45
CA VAL A 230 -5.33 -18.23 -10.52
C VAL A 230 -6.20 -17.73 -9.36
N ALA A 231 -5.61 -17.32 -8.24
CA ALA A 231 -6.32 -16.78 -7.09
C ALA A 231 -6.52 -15.25 -7.15
N LEU A 232 -6.06 -14.59 -8.25
CA LEU A 232 -6.07 -13.14 -8.34
C LEU A 232 -7.50 -12.59 -8.39
N GLU A 233 -7.79 -11.66 -7.50
CA GLU A 233 -9.08 -10.98 -7.33
C GLU A 233 -9.00 -9.52 -7.80
N GLU A 234 -7.85 -8.85 -7.60
CA GLU A 234 -7.66 -7.45 -7.97
C GLU A 234 -6.33 -7.24 -8.71
N LEU A 235 -6.39 -6.62 -9.91
CA LEU A 235 -5.24 -6.35 -10.77
C LEU A 235 -5.22 -4.89 -11.21
N TYR A 236 -4.18 -4.16 -10.83
CA TYR A 236 -3.99 -2.74 -11.13
C TYR A 236 -2.79 -2.53 -12.06
N LEU A 237 -3.04 -2.15 -13.31
CA LEU A 237 -2.07 -1.98 -14.40
C LEU A 237 -2.10 -0.57 -15.01
N SER A 238 -2.76 0.38 -14.37
CA SER A 238 -2.89 1.74 -14.91
C SER A 238 -1.53 2.43 -15.13
N HIS A 239 -1.52 3.42 -16.01
CA HIS A 239 -0.32 4.18 -16.34
C HIS A 239 0.87 3.31 -16.81
N ASN A 240 0.63 2.46 -17.81
CA ASN A 240 1.63 1.65 -18.49
C ASN A 240 1.58 1.92 -20.00
N GLY A 241 2.21 1.06 -20.81
CA GLY A 241 2.20 1.15 -22.28
C GLY A 241 1.48 -0.02 -22.95
N ILE A 242 0.52 -0.64 -22.26
CA ILE A 242 -0.17 -1.86 -22.70
C ILE A 242 -1.13 -1.51 -23.86
N SER A 243 -1.02 -2.26 -24.96
CA SER A 243 -1.81 -2.04 -26.18
C SER A 243 -2.87 -3.12 -26.44
N LYS A 244 -2.79 -4.25 -25.75
CA LYS A 244 -3.74 -5.38 -25.85
C LYS A 244 -3.95 -6.02 -24.50
N MET A 245 -5.18 -6.47 -24.25
CA MET A 245 -5.49 -7.35 -23.13
C MET A 245 -5.28 -8.79 -23.55
N GLU A 246 -4.27 -9.45 -22.99
CA GLU A 246 -3.91 -10.84 -23.30
C GLU A 246 -3.36 -11.52 -22.05
N GLY A 247 -3.29 -12.86 -22.03
CA GLY A 247 -2.71 -13.62 -20.91
C GLY A 247 -3.56 -13.64 -19.64
N LEU A 248 -4.83 -13.22 -19.69
CA LEU A 248 -5.72 -13.13 -18.53
C LEU A 248 -6.73 -14.28 -18.43
N SER A 249 -6.74 -15.22 -19.38
CA SER A 249 -7.78 -16.24 -19.51
C SER A 249 -7.90 -17.20 -18.32
N THR A 250 -6.88 -17.33 -17.50
CA THR A 250 -6.84 -18.17 -16.28
C THR A 250 -7.32 -17.45 -15.02
N LEU A 251 -7.49 -16.11 -15.07
CA LEU A 251 -7.80 -15.26 -13.92
C LEU A 251 -9.31 -15.22 -13.64
N VAL A 252 -9.94 -16.37 -13.57
CA VAL A 252 -11.41 -16.53 -13.47
C VAL A 252 -12.03 -15.96 -12.19
N ASN A 253 -11.21 -15.65 -11.18
CA ASN A 253 -11.64 -15.05 -9.91
C ASN A 253 -11.51 -13.51 -9.90
N LEU A 254 -11.05 -12.90 -11.00
CA LEU A 254 -10.77 -11.47 -11.05
C LEU A 254 -12.07 -10.66 -10.94
N ARG A 255 -12.12 -9.77 -9.97
CA ARG A 255 -13.25 -8.89 -9.67
C ARG A 255 -12.96 -7.45 -10.08
N VAL A 256 -11.73 -7.01 -9.90
CA VAL A 256 -11.30 -5.64 -10.24
C VAL A 256 -10.16 -5.70 -11.26
N LEU A 257 -10.36 -5.03 -12.40
CA LEU A 257 -9.33 -4.85 -13.42
C LEU A 257 -9.18 -3.37 -13.78
N ASP A 258 -8.04 -2.78 -13.41
CA ASP A 258 -7.66 -1.42 -13.79
C ASP A 258 -6.58 -1.45 -14.87
N VAL A 259 -6.93 -1.09 -16.10
CA VAL A 259 -6.02 -0.90 -17.23
C VAL A 259 -6.15 0.53 -17.79
N SER A 260 -6.58 1.46 -16.97
CA SER A 260 -6.70 2.87 -17.33
C SER A 260 -5.35 3.48 -17.70
N ASN A 261 -5.35 4.59 -18.43
CA ASN A 261 -4.12 5.28 -18.85
C ASN A 261 -3.10 4.35 -19.54
N ASN A 262 -3.57 3.60 -20.55
CA ASN A 262 -2.77 2.70 -21.38
C ASN A 262 -2.95 3.03 -22.87
N LYS A 263 -2.75 2.07 -23.76
CA LYS A 263 -2.84 2.24 -25.23
C LYS A 263 -3.79 1.25 -25.87
N LEU A 264 -4.82 0.79 -25.14
CA LEU A 264 -5.81 -0.16 -25.64
C LEU A 264 -6.65 0.47 -26.73
N THR A 265 -6.89 -0.28 -27.83
CA THR A 265 -7.74 0.13 -28.93
C THR A 265 -9.05 -0.64 -29.03
N SER A 266 -9.14 -1.79 -28.34
CA SER A 266 -10.33 -2.64 -28.26
C SER A 266 -10.38 -3.33 -26.89
N VAL A 267 -11.52 -3.97 -26.61
CA VAL A 267 -11.72 -4.81 -25.42
C VAL A 267 -11.86 -6.25 -25.89
N GLU A 268 -10.78 -7.02 -25.80
CA GLU A 268 -10.67 -8.42 -26.19
C GLU A 268 -9.84 -9.18 -25.15
N GLY A 269 -9.93 -10.52 -25.12
CA GLY A 269 -9.06 -11.37 -24.27
C GLY A 269 -9.44 -11.42 -22.80
N ILE A 270 -10.64 -10.95 -22.46
CA ILE A 270 -11.19 -10.99 -21.10
C ILE A 270 -12.52 -11.76 -21.00
N GLU A 271 -12.86 -12.56 -22.02
CA GLU A 271 -14.10 -13.32 -22.12
C GLU A 271 -14.27 -14.34 -20.97
N SER A 272 -13.16 -14.82 -20.41
CA SER A 272 -13.16 -15.75 -19.29
C SER A 272 -13.29 -15.09 -17.91
N LEU A 273 -13.22 -13.76 -17.82
CA LEU A 273 -13.27 -13.04 -16.55
C LEU A 273 -14.71 -12.86 -16.07
N THR A 274 -15.35 -13.97 -15.71
CA THR A 274 -16.80 -14.03 -15.41
C THR A 274 -17.17 -13.47 -14.02
N MET A 275 -16.19 -13.00 -13.25
CA MET A 275 -16.40 -12.45 -11.91
C MET A 275 -16.17 -10.94 -11.84
N LEU A 276 -15.91 -10.26 -12.99
CA LEU A 276 -15.66 -8.81 -12.99
C LEU A 276 -16.84 -8.03 -12.43
N GLU A 277 -16.54 -7.16 -11.48
CA GLU A 277 -17.42 -6.19 -10.84
C GLU A 277 -17.03 -4.76 -11.22
N ASP A 278 -15.71 -4.48 -11.25
CA ASP A 278 -15.14 -3.17 -11.57
C ASP A 278 -14.17 -3.28 -12.75
N LEU A 279 -14.39 -2.50 -13.80
CA LEU A 279 -13.57 -2.45 -15.00
C LEU A 279 -13.19 -1.02 -15.34
N TRP A 280 -11.89 -0.67 -15.20
CA TRP A 280 -11.39 0.67 -15.43
C TRP A 280 -10.54 0.71 -16.70
N LEU A 281 -11.07 1.36 -17.75
CA LEU A 281 -10.47 1.46 -19.08
C LEU A 281 -10.35 2.91 -19.56
N ASN A 282 -10.61 3.89 -18.68
CA ASN A 282 -10.50 5.31 -19.03
C ASN A 282 -9.10 5.69 -19.52
N ASP A 283 -9.00 6.80 -20.26
CA ASP A 283 -7.72 7.27 -20.81
C ASP A 283 -6.98 6.20 -21.65
N ASN A 284 -7.71 5.59 -22.60
CA ASN A 284 -7.18 4.66 -23.62
C ASN A 284 -7.56 5.16 -25.04
N SER A 285 -7.47 4.31 -26.04
CA SER A 285 -7.78 4.62 -27.44
C SER A 285 -8.89 3.72 -28.01
N ILE A 286 -9.84 3.29 -27.16
CA ILE A 286 -10.95 2.41 -27.55
C ILE A 286 -11.94 3.20 -28.39
N GLU A 287 -12.11 2.79 -29.67
CA GLU A 287 -12.87 3.55 -30.67
C GLU A 287 -14.38 3.29 -30.61
N SER A 288 -14.81 2.08 -30.25
CA SER A 288 -16.20 1.64 -30.31
C SER A 288 -16.59 0.77 -29.11
N LEU A 289 -17.89 0.75 -28.79
CA LEU A 289 -18.49 -0.22 -27.87
C LEU A 289 -18.93 -1.51 -28.58
N GLU A 290 -18.65 -1.63 -29.87
CA GLU A 290 -18.93 -2.86 -30.64
C GLU A 290 -18.14 -4.03 -30.05
N GLY A 291 -18.79 -5.18 -29.86
CA GLY A 291 -18.19 -6.36 -29.24
C GLY A 291 -18.19 -6.40 -27.71
N PHE A 292 -18.51 -5.29 -27.01
CA PHE A 292 -18.54 -5.28 -25.55
C PHE A 292 -19.52 -6.30 -24.96
N ALA A 293 -20.70 -6.42 -25.57
CA ALA A 293 -21.73 -7.35 -25.10
C ALA A 293 -21.28 -8.81 -25.19
N GLU A 294 -20.54 -9.16 -26.24
CA GLU A 294 -20.00 -10.50 -26.48
C GLU A 294 -18.81 -10.80 -25.56
N VAL A 295 -17.83 -9.91 -25.52
CA VAL A 295 -16.61 -10.08 -24.74
C VAL A 295 -16.89 -10.14 -23.24
N LEU A 296 -17.82 -9.32 -22.77
CA LEU A 296 -18.16 -9.23 -21.34
C LEU A 296 -19.46 -10.00 -20.99
N ALA A 297 -19.90 -10.91 -21.86
CA ALA A 297 -21.13 -11.68 -21.63
C ALA A 297 -21.11 -12.47 -20.32
N GLY A 298 -19.95 -13.02 -19.93
CA GLY A 298 -19.78 -13.79 -18.70
C GLY A 298 -19.86 -12.97 -17.40
N SER A 299 -19.50 -11.70 -17.44
CA SER A 299 -19.55 -10.77 -16.29
C SER A 299 -20.72 -9.79 -16.34
N ARG A 300 -21.57 -9.89 -17.38
CA ARG A 300 -22.66 -8.94 -17.67
C ARG A 300 -23.54 -8.62 -16.46
N GLU A 301 -23.91 -9.63 -15.68
CA GLU A 301 -24.80 -9.49 -14.51
C GLU A 301 -24.07 -9.07 -13.22
N LYS A 302 -22.72 -9.06 -13.25
CA LYS A 302 -21.90 -8.75 -12.08
C LYS A 302 -21.23 -7.38 -12.17
N LEU A 303 -21.02 -6.89 -13.39
CA LEU A 303 -20.35 -5.61 -13.59
C LEU A 303 -21.22 -4.47 -13.07
N THR A 304 -20.76 -3.81 -12.02
CA THR A 304 -21.42 -2.68 -11.35
C THR A 304 -20.76 -1.36 -11.68
N THR A 305 -19.47 -1.36 -11.97
CA THR A 305 -18.70 -0.15 -12.24
C THR A 305 -17.88 -0.27 -13.52
N ILE A 306 -18.00 0.71 -14.41
CA ILE A 306 -17.16 0.83 -15.59
C ILE A 306 -16.68 2.27 -15.80
N TYR A 307 -15.37 2.43 -16.04
CA TYR A 307 -14.76 3.70 -16.43
C TYR A 307 -14.24 3.60 -17.86
N LEU A 308 -14.75 4.42 -18.76
CA LEU A 308 -14.35 4.49 -20.18
C LEU A 308 -14.14 5.93 -20.66
N GLU A 309 -14.31 6.92 -19.79
CA GLU A 309 -14.11 8.33 -20.15
C GLU A 309 -12.75 8.55 -20.81
N LYS A 310 -12.66 9.60 -21.63
CA LYS A 310 -11.46 9.94 -22.41
C LYS A 310 -10.98 8.85 -23.39
N ASN A 311 -11.88 7.93 -23.78
CA ASN A 311 -11.74 7.11 -24.98
C ASN A 311 -12.51 7.74 -26.15
N PRO A 312 -12.19 7.45 -27.42
CA PRO A 312 -13.00 7.86 -28.56
C PRO A 312 -14.46 7.43 -28.44
N CYS A 313 -14.74 6.18 -28.01
CA CYS A 313 -16.09 5.64 -27.84
C CYS A 313 -16.99 6.44 -26.87
N ALA A 314 -16.40 7.07 -25.86
CA ALA A 314 -17.14 7.87 -24.88
C ALA A 314 -17.72 9.17 -25.45
N LYS A 315 -17.34 9.57 -26.68
CA LYS A 315 -17.89 10.74 -27.38
C LYS A 315 -19.21 10.44 -28.09
N SER A 316 -19.63 9.18 -28.16
CA SER A 316 -20.91 8.79 -28.81
C SER A 316 -22.10 9.35 -28.01
N PRO A 317 -23.09 9.94 -28.69
CA PRO A 317 -24.32 10.44 -28.03
C PRO A 317 -25.08 9.37 -27.22
N ASN A 318 -24.95 8.10 -27.63
CA ASN A 318 -25.66 6.98 -27.01
C ASN A 318 -24.77 6.19 -26.02
N TYR A 319 -23.58 6.70 -25.69
CA TYR A 319 -22.57 6.00 -24.91
C TYR A 319 -23.13 5.38 -23.61
N ALA A 320 -23.64 6.22 -22.71
CA ALA A 320 -24.16 5.74 -21.42
C ALA A 320 -25.40 4.85 -21.59
N THR A 321 -26.27 5.16 -22.55
CA THR A 321 -27.47 4.35 -22.83
C THR A 321 -27.10 2.96 -23.33
N THR A 322 -26.10 2.87 -24.21
CA THR A 322 -25.59 1.59 -24.73
C THR A 322 -25.00 0.73 -23.61
N LEU A 323 -24.15 1.32 -22.73
CA LEU A 323 -23.58 0.58 -21.60
C LEU A 323 -24.66 0.07 -20.66
N ARG A 324 -25.69 0.86 -20.35
CA ARG A 324 -26.82 0.41 -19.52
C ARG A 324 -27.64 -0.69 -20.14
N GLN A 325 -27.71 -0.75 -21.46
CA GLN A 325 -28.37 -1.86 -22.17
C GLN A 325 -27.52 -3.14 -22.13
N ILE A 326 -26.21 -3.00 -22.21
CA ILE A 326 -25.29 -4.14 -22.13
C ILE A 326 -25.24 -4.69 -20.70
N PHE A 327 -25.12 -3.83 -19.69
CA PHE A 327 -24.92 -4.20 -18.29
C PHE A 327 -26.13 -3.82 -17.43
N PRO A 328 -27.07 -4.75 -17.16
CA PRO A 328 -28.35 -4.42 -16.50
C PRO A 328 -28.18 -3.98 -15.03
N ASN A 329 -27.12 -4.40 -14.36
CA ASN A 329 -26.85 -4.10 -12.96
C ASN A 329 -25.79 -3.00 -12.78
N ILE A 330 -25.50 -2.22 -13.84
CA ILE A 330 -24.49 -1.15 -13.75
C ILE A 330 -24.98 -0.03 -12.82
N GLU A 331 -24.18 0.26 -11.81
CA GLU A 331 -24.43 1.30 -10.81
C GLU A 331 -23.63 2.57 -11.10
N GLN A 332 -22.46 2.41 -11.76
CA GLN A 332 -21.60 3.55 -12.07
C GLN A 332 -21.01 3.45 -13.49
N ILE A 333 -21.13 4.53 -14.25
CA ILE A 333 -20.41 4.77 -15.50
C ILE A 333 -19.64 6.06 -15.35
N ASP A 334 -18.30 5.97 -15.39
CA ASP A 334 -17.39 7.08 -15.16
C ASP A 334 -17.69 7.78 -13.80
N SER A 335 -17.89 9.11 -13.83
CA SER A 335 -18.26 9.87 -12.63
C SER A 335 -19.76 9.84 -12.30
N HIS A 336 -20.58 9.16 -13.09
CA HIS A 336 -22.04 9.18 -12.93
C HIS A 336 -22.52 7.92 -12.21
N MET A 337 -23.17 8.11 -11.06
CA MET A 337 -23.86 7.07 -10.31
C MET A 337 -25.31 6.96 -10.78
N PHE A 338 -25.83 5.75 -10.85
CA PHE A 338 -27.22 5.45 -11.16
C PHE A 338 -27.87 4.81 -9.93
N ALA A 339 -29.01 5.33 -9.54
CA ALA A 339 -29.81 4.78 -8.44
C ALA A 339 -30.67 3.62 -8.93
#